data_a92f0c3e9aeb6312582e77613edbbdee
#
_entry.id   a92f0c3e9aeb6312582e77613edbbdee
#
_cell.length_a   1.000
_cell.length_b   1.000
_cell.length_c   1.000
_cell.angle_alpha   90.00
_cell.angle_beta   90.00
_cell.angle_gamma   90.00
#
_symmetry.space_group_name_H-M   'P 1'
#
loop_
_entity.id
_entity.type
_entity.pdbx_description
1 polymer ?
#
loop_
_entity_poly.entity_id
_entity_poly.type
_entity_poly.pdbx_seq_one_letter_code
_entity_poly.pdbx_strand_id
1 'polypeptide(L)'
;MAMYKSLFDLSPEQTASTAMPRTVVFSNGTGSGSMTICPLFSGAELYYNDMHLVSFDETPAPARNVIEVNHCRVGRYECSFGANSCCYLAAGDFAVCAAARKKSSSCFPLRHYHGITILLDLDAISPEMRKQMEWYGVDLDVIRRYICTENRCCILRSEPTIAHIFSELYTAHSVPDTGYLRLKVLELLHILTRLKNREDVQQTEYFNQHQVECVKQAAALLTQELTVRRTIEQLAQEVGLSPTALKSCFKGIYGSSVYAYQKEYRLQLAQKLLLETDCTVAEIAHRVGYENPNKFSSAFREAAGMTPTEYRKMRPIG
;
A
#
# COMPACT_ATOMS: atom_id res chain seq x y z
N MET A 1 -6.17 23.83 1.90
CA MET A 1 -6.10 22.37 2.07
C MET A 1 -7.49 21.83 1.75
N ALA A 2 -7.68 21.27 0.55
CA ALA A 2 -8.98 20.70 0.17
C ALA A 2 -9.17 19.40 0.98
N MET A 3 -10.17 19.38 1.86
CA MET A 3 -10.54 18.16 2.59
C MET A 3 -11.05 17.14 1.58
N TYR A 4 -10.43 15.96 1.56
CA TYR A 4 -10.88 14.83 0.79
C TYR A 4 -12.27 14.39 1.29
N LYS A 5 -13.28 14.41 0.38
CA LYS A 5 -14.60 13.83 0.64
C LYS A 5 -14.65 12.45 -0.03
N SER A 6 -14.67 11.42 0.78
CA SER A 6 -14.95 10.04 0.33
C SER A 6 -16.45 9.87 0.10
N LEU A 7 -16.89 8.70 -0.39
CA LEU A 7 -18.30 8.28 -0.37
C LEU A 7 -18.94 8.48 1.01
N PHE A 8 -18.14 8.36 2.06
CA PHE A 8 -18.58 8.50 3.45
C PHE A 8 -18.90 9.94 3.85
N ASP A 9 -18.47 10.93 3.06
CA ASP A 9 -18.70 12.36 3.33
C ASP A 9 -19.82 12.96 2.46
N LEU A 10 -20.39 12.18 1.52
CA LEU A 10 -21.44 12.61 0.62
C LEU A 10 -22.82 12.14 1.12
N SER A 11 -23.84 12.99 1.01
CA SER A 11 -25.22 12.55 1.21
C SER A 11 -25.64 11.54 0.14
N PRO A 12 -26.65 10.66 0.40
CA PRO A 12 -27.16 9.73 -0.60
C PRO A 12 -27.57 10.37 -1.93
N GLU A 13 -28.03 11.61 -1.88
CA GLU A 13 -28.40 12.39 -3.08
C GLU A 13 -27.17 12.86 -3.87
N GLN A 14 -26.02 13.10 -3.19
CA GLN A 14 -24.77 13.50 -3.84
C GLN A 14 -24.03 12.31 -4.45
N THR A 15 -24.18 11.11 -3.90
CA THR A 15 -23.61 9.86 -4.48
C THR A 15 -24.31 9.46 -5.79
N ALA A 16 -25.56 9.79 -5.98
CA ALA A 16 -26.30 9.53 -7.23
C ALA A 16 -25.90 10.45 -8.39
N SER A 17 -25.27 11.60 -8.11
CA SER A 17 -25.04 12.68 -9.08
C SER A 17 -23.70 12.66 -9.79
N THR A 18 -22.71 11.84 -9.41
CA THR A 18 -21.37 11.86 -10.02
C THR A 18 -21.07 10.57 -10.78
N ALA A 19 -21.58 10.48 -12.02
CA ALA A 19 -21.31 9.34 -12.92
C ALA A 19 -19.88 9.33 -13.52
N MET A 20 -19.09 10.37 -13.30
CA MET A 20 -17.78 10.55 -13.91
C MET A 20 -16.63 10.29 -12.92
N PRO A 21 -15.53 9.67 -13.38
CA PRO A 21 -14.32 9.54 -12.57
C PRO A 21 -13.79 10.91 -12.12
N ARG A 22 -13.29 10.99 -10.90
CA ARG A 22 -12.67 12.20 -10.33
C ARG A 22 -11.32 11.87 -9.71
N THR A 23 -10.34 12.76 -9.86
CA THR A 23 -9.03 12.61 -9.24
C THR A 23 -8.87 13.63 -8.11
N VAL A 24 -8.44 13.15 -6.96
CA VAL A 24 -8.08 13.96 -5.79
C VAL A 24 -6.57 13.87 -5.61
N VAL A 25 -5.93 15.02 -5.50
CA VAL A 25 -4.50 15.14 -5.23
C VAL A 25 -4.32 15.75 -3.85
N PHE A 26 -3.42 15.21 -3.06
CA PHE A 26 -3.12 15.71 -1.73
C PHE A 26 -1.62 15.62 -1.44
N SER A 27 -1.16 16.45 -0.50
CA SER A 27 0.23 16.45 -0.05
C SER A 27 0.30 16.79 1.44
N ASN A 28 1.34 16.28 2.09
CA ASN A 28 1.67 16.62 3.46
C ASN A 28 3.19 16.69 3.64
N GLY A 29 3.67 16.91 4.87
CA GLY A 29 5.10 16.98 5.17
C GLY A 29 5.91 15.72 4.85
N THR A 30 5.28 14.59 4.49
CA THR A 30 5.93 13.31 4.16
C THR A 30 5.97 13.02 2.66
N GLY A 31 5.20 13.75 1.85
CA GLY A 31 5.13 13.56 0.40
C GLY A 31 3.79 13.94 -0.21
N SER A 32 3.48 13.37 -1.37
CA SER A 32 2.23 13.61 -2.11
C SER A 32 1.60 12.31 -2.58
N GLY A 33 0.32 12.37 -2.92
CA GLY A 33 -0.41 11.25 -3.49
C GLY A 33 -1.61 11.70 -4.31
N SER A 34 -2.16 10.78 -5.07
CA SER A 34 -3.41 10.97 -5.80
C SER A 34 -4.30 9.74 -5.70
N MET A 35 -5.61 9.97 -5.75
CA MET A 35 -6.62 8.93 -5.86
C MET A 35 -7.58 9.26 -6.99
N THR A 36 -7.72 8.35 -7.96
CA THR A 36 -8.75 8.45 -8.98
C THR A 36 -9.94 7.56 -8.57
N ILE A 37 -11.08 8.18 -8.38
CA ILE A 37 -12.29 7.56 -7.87
C ILE A 37 -13.23 7.33 -9.03
N CYS A 38 -13.60 6.07 -9.27
CA CYS A 38 -14.52 5.64 -10.30
C CYS A 38 -15.81 5.11 -9.65
N PRO A 39 -16.94 5.85 -9.72
CA PRO A 39 -18.23 5.35 -9.27
C PRO A 39 -18.66 4.15 -10.10
N LEU A 40 -19.04 3.05 -9.43
CA LEU A 40 -19.51 1.83 -10.11
C LEU A 40 -21.04 1.77 -10.17
N PHE A 41 -21.66 1.65 -9.03
CA PHE A 41 -23.10 1.66 -8.81
C PHE A 41 -23.40 2.24 -7.42
N SER A 42 -24.68 2.44 -7.08
CA SER A 42 -25.04 2.96 -5.76
C SER A 42 -24.41 2.13 -4.65
N GLY A 43 -23.65 2.76 -3.76
CA GLY A 43 -22.92 2.10 -2.68
C GLY A 43 -21.60 1.44 -3.09
N ALA A 44 -21.10 1.61 -4.34
CA ALA A 44 -19.83 1.01 -4.76
C ALA A 44 -18.95 1.98 -5.54
N GLU A 45 -17.68 2.06 -5.14
CA GLU A 45 -16.63 2.84 -5.80
C GLU A 45 -15.35 2.03 -5.93
N LEU A 46 -14.60 2.32 -7.01
CA LEU A 46 -13.25 1.82 -7.23
C LEU A 46 -12.27 3.01 -7.19
N TYR A 47 -11.18 2.83 -6.47
CA TYR A 47 -10.13 3.83 -6.29
C TYR A 47 -8.83 3.31 -6.90
N TYR A 48 -8.20 4.10 -7.75
CA TYR A 48 -6.81 3.93 -8.14
C TYR A 48 -5.95 4.81 -7.25
N ASN A 49 -5.08 4.19 -6.48
CA ASN A 49 -4.22 4.87 -5.52
C ASN A 49 -2.81 4.97 -6.07
N ASP A 50 -2.25 6.18 -6.05
CA ASP A 50 -0.86 6.49 -6.39
C ASP A 50 -0.26 7.33 -5.27
N MET A 51 0.52 6.69 -4.38
CA MET A 51 0.98 7.26 -3.14
C MET A 51 2.50 7.34 -3.08
N HIS A 52 3.03 8.55 -2.88
CA HIS A 52 4.45 8.85 -2.71
C HIS A 52 4.68 9.60 -1.39
N LEU A 53 4.21 9.03 -0.29
CA LEU A 53 4.26 9.58 1.07
C LEU A 53 4.32 8.46 2.10
N VAL A 54 4.64 8.81 3.36
CA VAL A 54 4.70 7.83 4.46
C VAL A 54 3.30 7.47 4.96
N SER A 55 2.47 8.49 5.13
CA SER A 55 1.11 8.32 5.65
C SER A 55 0.25 9.52 5.30
N PHE A 56 -1.06 9.32 5.29
CA PHE A 56 -2.02 10.40 5.32
C PHE A 56 -3.14 10.08 6.31
N ASP A 57 -3.67 11.15 6.93
CA ASP A 57 -4.78 11.03 7.85
C ASP A 57 -6.09 10.99 7.06
N GLU A 58 -6.91 10.01 7.38
CA GLU A 58 -8.25 9.87 6.83
C GLU A 58 -9.25 10.60 7.71
N THR A 59 -10.25 11.23 7.10
CA THR A 59 -11.37 11.79 7.87
C THR A 59 -12.10 10.63 8.54
N PRO A 60 -12.31 10.67 9.87
CA PRO A 60 -13.03 9.61 10.55
C PRO A 60 -14.45 9.50 9.99
N ALA A 61 -14.73 8.39 9.30
CA ALA A 61 -16.10 8.10 8.84
C ALA A 61 -16.91 7.43 9.96
N PRO A 62 -18.25 7.63 9.98
CA PRO A 62 -19.12 6.87 10.88
C PRO A 62 -18.99 5.38 10.58
N ALA A 63 -19.16 4.54 11.62
CA ALA A 63 -19.18 3.10 11.45
C ALA A 63 -20.26 2.71 10.43
N ARG A 64 -19.87 2.12 9.31
CA ARG A 64 -20.76 1.68 8.24
C ARG A 64 -20.55 0.20 7.95
N ASN A 65 -21.54 -0.37 7.32
CA ASN A 65 -21.53 -1.77 6.89
C ASN A 65 -20.80 -1.90 5.55
N VAL A 66 -19.46 -1.78 5.54
CA VAL A 66 -18.64 -1.70 4.34
C VAL A 66 -17.77 -2.93 4.17
N ILE A 67 -17.71 -3.46 2.95
CA ILE A 67 -16.67 -4.38 2.50
C ILE A 67 -15.63 -3.56 1.75
N GLU A 68 -14.37 -3.69 2.15
CA GLU A 68 -13.22 -3.07 1.51
C GLU A 68 -12.33 -4.15 0.93
N VAL A 69 -12.03 -4.04 -0.37
CA VAL A 69 -11.05 -4.88 -1.07
C VAL A 69 -9.87 -4.01 -1.47
N ASN A 70 -8.67 -4.34 -0.99
CA ASN A 70 -7.44 -3.64 -1.34
C ASN A 70 -6.50 -4.57 -2.09
N HIS A 71 -5.99 -4.15 -3.23
CA HIS A 71 -4.93 -4.82 -3.97
C HIS A 71 -3.69 -3.95 -4.04
N CYS A 72 -2.54 -4.52 -3.70
CA CYS A 72 -1.24 -3.87 -3.82
C CYS A 72 -0.56 -4.27 -5.13
N ARG A 73 -0.38 -3.34 -6.06
CA ARG A 73 0.39 -3.58 -7.30
C ARG A 73 1.89 -3.40 -7.07
N VAL A 74 2.25 -2.32 -6.38
CA VAL A 74 3.66 -1.96 -6.11
C VAL A 74 3.74 -1.31 -4.74
N GLY A 75 4.83 -1.53 -4.03
CA GLY A 75 5.04 -0.97 -2.71
C GLY A 75 4.50 -1.84 -1.58
N ARG A 76 4.06 -1.19 -0.51
CA ARG A 76 3.44 -1.85 0.65
C ARG A 76 2.39 -0.96 1.29
N TYR A 77 1.34 -1.60 1.78
CA TYR A 77 0.24 -0.95 2.47
C TYR A 77 0.03 -1.56 3.86
N GLU A 78 -0.05 -0.72 4.88
CA GLU A 78 -0.34 -1.12 6.25
C GLU A 78 -1.85 -1.19 6.46
N CYS A 79 -2.35 -2.38 6.78
CA CYS A 79 -3.72 -2.60 7.21
C CYS A 79 -3.76 -2.68 8.74
N SER A 80 -4.37 -1.69 9.38
CA SER A 80 -4.50 -1.63 10.85
C SER A 80 -5.86 -2.17 11.30
N PHE A 81 -5.88 -3.01 12.34
CA PHE A 81 -7.09 -3.65 12.88
C PHE A 81 -7.19 -3.44 14.37
N GLY A 82 -8.34 -2.96 14.82
CA GLY A 82 -8.55 -2.68 16.23
C GLY A 82 -7.54 -1.67 16.76
N ALA A 83 -7.24 -1.74 18.05
CA ALA A 83 -6.32 -0.80 18.68
C ALA A 83 -4.84 -1.19 18.55
N ASN A 84 -4.51 -2.47 18.29
CA ASN A 84 -3.16 -2.97 18.55
C ASN A 84 -2.62 -3.96 17.51
N SER A 85 -3.24 -4.15 16.36
CA SER A 85 -2.79 -5.14 15.38
C SER A 85 -2.71 -4.57 13.97
N CYS A 86 -1.60 -4.83 13.30
CA CYS A 86 -1.37 -4.44 11.90
C CYS A 86 -0.93 -5.65 11.08
N CYS A 87 -1.27 -5.64 9.81
CA CYS A 87 -0.66 -6.52 8.81
C CYS A 87 -0.28 -5.70 7.57
N TYR A 88 0.50 -6.28 6.68
CA TYR A 88 1.03 -5.56 5.53
C TYR A 88 0.76 -6.31 4.23
N LEU A 89 0.17 -5.61 3.26
CA LEU A 89 0.06 -6.10 1.90
C LEU A 89 1.37 -5.86 1.16
N ALA A 90 1.88 -6.89 0.52
CA ALA A 90 2.98 -6.82 -0.42
C ALA A 90 2.46 -6.74 -1.86
N ALA A 91 3.36 -6.45 -2.81
CA ALA A 91 3.02 -6.46 -4.22
C ALA A 91 2.45 -7.83 -4.66
N GLY A 92 1.29 -7.81 -5.30
CA GLY A 92 0.52 -8.98 -5.71
C GLY A 92 -0.47 -9.49 -4.67
N ASP A 93 -0.41 -9.04 -3.42
CA ASP A 93 -1.39 -9.41 -2.40
C ASP A 93 -2.67 -8.59 -2.55
N PHE A 94 -3.79 -9.19 -2.19
CA PHE A 94 -5.02 -8.45 -1.95
C PHE A 94 -5.64 -8.82 -0.60
N ALA A 95 -6.36 -7.88 -0.03
CA ALA A 95 -7.02 -8.03 1.25
C ALA A 95 -8.51 -7.75 1.12
N VAL A 96 -9.31 -8.52 1.83
CA VAL A 96 -10.75 -8.27 1.98
C VAL A 96 -11.04 -8.10 3.47
N CYS A 97 -11.64 -6.99 3.83
CA CYS A 97 -11.98 -6.67 5.22
C CYS A 97 -13.36 -6.03 5.33
N ALA A 98 -13.99 -6.19 6.50
CA ALA A 98 -15.12 -5.37 6.88
C ALA A 98 -14.58 -4.06 7.48
N ALA A 99 -14.79 -2.95 6.80
CA ALA A 99 -14.43 -1.63 7.31
C ALA A 99 -15.45 -1.16 8.34
N ALA A 100 -15.52 -1.86 9.47
CA ALA A 100 -16.42 -1.48 10.56
C ALA A 100 -15.82 -0.42 11.50
N ARG A 101 -14.58 0.03 11.30
CA ARG A 101 -13.88 0.91 12.24
C ARG A 101 -13.09 2.02 11.59
N LYS A 102 -13.06 3.15 12.29
CA LYS A 102 -12.21 4.31 12.07
C LYS A 102 -10.77 3.89 11.77
N LYS A 103 -10.36 3.88 10.52
CA LYS A 103 -8.96 4.14 10.21
C LYS A 103 -8.73 5.61 10.52
N SER A 104 -7.72 5.92 11.30
CA SER A 104 -7.28 7.30 11.51
C SER A 104 -6.21 7.70 10.52
N SER A 105 -5.52 6.75 9.94
CA SER A 105 -4.46 7.00 8.95
C SER A 105 -4.19 5.77 8.09
N SER A 106 -3.81 6.01 6.85
CA SER A 106 -3.21 5.02 5.95
C SER A 106 -1.70 5.19 5.93
N CYS A 107 -0.94 4.10 6.06
CA CYS A 107 0.52 4.11 6.10
C CYS A 107 1.15 3.28 4.98
N PHE A 108 2.23 3.83 4.40
CA PHE A 108 2.98 3.25 3.31
C PHE A 108 4.47 3.14 3.70
N PRO A 109 4.91 2.00 4.26
CA PRO A 109 6.26 1.86 4.85
C PRO A 109 7.40 2.18 3.87
N LEU A 110 7.20 1.90 2.58
CA LEU A 110 8.19 2.16 1.54
C LEU A 110 8.08 3.57 0.92
N ARG A 111 7.19 4.44 1.44
CA ARG A 111 6.90 5.78 0.91
C ARG A 111 6.42 5.77 -0.54
N HIS A 112 5.93 4.64 -1.00
CA HIS A 112 5.54 4.38 -2.36
C HIS A 112 4.53 3.23 -2.37
N TYR A 113 3.36 3.47 -2.96
CA TYR A 113 2.30 2.48 -3.07
C TYR A 113 1.42 2.79 -4.29
N HIS A 114 1.27 1.80 -5.16
CA HIS A 114 0.26 1.81 -6.20
C HIS A 114 -0.68 0.66 -5.97
N GLY A 115 -1.97 0.94 -5.93
CA GLY A 115 -2.97 -0.08 -5.62
C GLY A 115 -4.37 0.29 -6.10
N ILE A 116 -5.26 -0.70 -5.99
CA ILE A 116 -6.70 -0.52 -6.18
C ILE A 116 -7.39 -0.77 -4.85
N THR A 117 -8.34 0.11 -4.52
CA THR A 117 -9.30 -0.12 -3.43
C THR A 117 -10.70 -0.19 -4.03
N ILE A 118 -11.49 -1.19 -3.65
CA ILE A 118 -12.92 -1.28 -3.98
C ILE A 118 -13.68 -1.18 -2.66
N LEU A 119 -14.59 -0.20 -2.56
CA LEU A 119 -15.46 0.01 -1.41
C LEU A 119 -16.89 -0.35 -1.78
N LEU A 120 -17.52 -1.14 -0.93
CA LEU A 120 -18.91 -1.57 -1.05
C LEU A 120 -19.65 -1.21 0.25
N ASP A 121 -20.43 -0.14 0.23
CA ASP A 121 -21.34 0.23 1.34
C ASP A 121 -22.62 -0.59 1.20
N LEU A 122 -22.73 -1.64 2.01
CA LEU A 122 -23.83 -2.60 1.93
C LEU A 122 -25.19 -1.99 2.26
N ASP A 123 -25.22 -0.89 2.99
CA ASP A 123 -26.48 -0.21 3.36
C ASP A 123 -26.92 0.75 2.24
N ALA A 124 -26.01 1.16 1.35
CA ALA A 124 -26.29 2.04 0.22
C ALA A 124 -26.56 1.28 -1.10
N ILE A 125 -26.30 -0.03 -1.16
CA ILE A 125 -26.61 -0.86 -2.32
C ILE A 125 -28.11 -1.12 -2.35
N SER A 126 -28.79 -0.72 -3.44
CA SER A 126 -30.23 -0.90 -3.55
C SER A 126 -30.67 -2.37 -3.59
N PRO A 127 -31.89 -2.70 -3.14
CA PRO A 127 -32.43 -4.07 -3.21
C PRO A 127 -32.43 -4.63 -4.64
N GLU A 128 -32.72 -3.80 -5.63
CA GLU A 128 -32.72 -4.16 -7.05
C GLU A 128 -31.30 -4.56 -7.50
N MET A 129 -30.28 -3.77 -7.10
CA MET A 129 -28.89 -4.07 -7.43
C MET A 129 -28.42 -5.34 -6.74
N ARG A 130 -28.80 -5.58 -5.47
CA ARG A 130 -28.50 -6.84 -4.77
C ARG A 130 -29.10 -8.03 -5.51
N LYS A 131 -30.36 -7.94 -5.94
CA LYS A 131 -31.02 -9.01 -6.70
C LYS A 131 -30.33 -9.30 -8.06
N GLN A 132 -29.85 -8.25 -8.74
CA GLN A 132 -29.06 -8.41 -9.95
C GLN A 132 -27.73 -9.09 -9.67
N MET A 133 -27.03 -8.73 -8.60
CA MET A 133 -25.79 -9.37 -8.17
C MET A 133 -26.00 -10.88 -7.86
N GLU A 134 -27.08 -11.21 -7.14
CA GLU A 134 -27.46 -12.60 -6.85
C GLU A 134 -27.67 -13.40 -8.13
N TRP A 135 -28.28 -12.81 -9.15
CA TRP A 135 -28.46 -13.46 -10.45
C TRP A 135 -27.12 -13.80 -11.13
N TYR A 136 -26.07 -13.00 -10.92
CA TYR A 136 -24.70 -13.29 -11.33
C TYR A 136 -23.94 -14.18 -10.33
N GLY A 137 -24.59 -14.71 -9.31
CA GLY A 137 -23.98 -15.57 -8.31
C GLY A 137 -23.08 -14.81 -7.31
N VAL A 138 -23.33 -13.53 -7.13
CA VAL A 138 -22.64 -12.69 -6.11
C VAL A 138 -23.53 -12.58 -4.88
N ASP A 139 -23.02 -13.03 -3.74
CA ASP A 139 -23.66 -12.92 -2.43
C ASP A 139 -22.75 -12.15 -1.48
N LEU A 140 -23.09 -10.88 -1.24
CA LEU A 140 -22.29 -9.99 -0.40
C LEU A 140 -22.35 -10.41 1.09
N ASP A 141 -23.43 -11.03 1.54
CA ASP A 141 -23.57 -11.50 2.91
C ASP A 141 -22.71 -12.75 3.16
N VAL A 142 -22.55 -13.59 2.14
CA VAL A 142 -21.59 -14.72 2.14
C VAL A 142 -20.16 -14.18 2.23
N ILE A 143 -19.77 -13.22 1.39
CA ILE A 143 -18.44 -12.60 1.44
C ILE A 143 -18.20 -12.02 2.83
N ARG A 144 -19.15 -11.25 3.36
CA ARG A 144 -19.04 -10.65 4.69
C ARG A 144 -18.87 -11.70 5.79
N ARG A 145 -19.67 -12.74 5.78
CA ARG A 145 -19.71 -13.77 6.83
C ARG A 145 -18.46 -14.66 6.84
N TYR A 146 -17.97 -15.05 5.67
CA TYR A 146 -16.91 -16.05 5.57
C TYR A 146 -15.51 -15.45 5.39
N ILE A 147 -15.42 -14.28 4.74
CA ILE A 147 -14.14 -13.64 4.44
C ILE A 147 -13.86 -12.49 5.41
N CYS A 148 -14.85 -11.64 5.67
CA CYS A 148 -14.71 -10.49 6.56
C CYS A 148 -14.96 -10.88 8.02
N THR A 149 -14.08 -11.66 8.62
CA THR A 149 -14.20 -11.99 10.05
C THR A 149 -13.96 -10.77 10.93
N GLU A 150 -14.63 -10.69 12.07
CA GLU A 150 -14.53 -9.57 13.01
C GLU A 150 -13.08 -9.21 13.34
N ASN A 151 -12.74 -7.94 13.11
CA ASN A 151 -11.45 -7.34 13.42
C ASN A 151 -10.22 -7.97 12.75
N ARG A 152 -10.37 -8.67 11.64
CA ARG A 152 -9.25 -9.24 10.88
C ARG A 152 -9.39 -8.94 9.39
N CYS A 153 -8.28 -8.77 8.72
CA CYS A 153 -8.17 -8.71 7.28
C CYS A 153 -7.88 -10.11 6.76
N CYS A 154 -8.63 -10.53 5.79
CA CYS A 154 -8.30 -11.72 5.04
C CYS A 154 -7.33 -11.31 3.93
N ILE A 155 -6.04 -11.64 4.06
CA ILE A 155 -5.08 -11.47 2.98
C ILE A 155 -5.05 -12.74 2.17
N LEU A 156 -5.32 -12.57 0.88
CA LEU A 156 -5.26 -13.62 -0.10
C LEU A 156 -4.06 -13.35 -1.00
N ARG A 157 -3.20 -14.34 -1.18
CA ARG A 157 -2.12 -14.24 -2.15
C ARG A 157 -2.69 -14.48 -3.53
N SER A 158 -2.09 -13.81 -4.51
CA SER A 158 -2.56 -13.79 -5.88
C SER A 158 -2.69 -15.20 -6.46
N GLU A 159 -3.92 -15.66 -6.61
CA GLU A 159 -4.23 -16.72 -7.57
C GLU A 159 -4.22 -16.15 -9.00
N PRO A 160 -3.81 -16.93 -10.02
CA PRO A 160 -3.72 -16.44 -11.40
C PRO A 160 -5.00 -15.79 -11.91
N THR A 161 -6.18 -16.32 -11.56
CA THR A 161 -7.48 -15.79 -11.96
C THR A 161 -7.74 -14.41 -11.37
N ILE A 162 -7.45 -14.24 -10.09
CA ILE A 162 -7.64 -12.96 -9.40
C ILE A 162 -6.60 -11.93 -9.86
N ALA A 163 -5.34 -12.35 -10.06
CA ALA A 163 -4.30 -11.53 -10.62
C ALA A 163 -4.66 -10.99 -12.01
N HIS A 164 -5.31 -11.83 -12.83
CA HIS A 164 -5.80 -11.41 -14.14
C HIS A 164 -6.84 -10.29 -14.03
N ILE A 165 -7.83 -10.44 -13.14
CA ILE A 165 -8.86 -9.40 -12.93
C ILE A 165 -8.24 -8.06 -12.55
N PHE A 166 -7.29 -8.06 -11.59
CA PHE A 166 -6.62 -6.83 -11.20
C PHE A 166 -5.77 -6.25 -12.33
N SER A 167 -5.09 -7.08 -13.12
CA SER A 167 -4.35 -6.63 -14.32
C SER A 167 -5.26 -5.89 -15.30
N GLU A 168 -6.46 -6.43 -15.56
CA GLU A 168 -7.46 -5.81 -16.41
C GLU A 168 -7.98 -4.48 -15.84
N LEU A 169 -8.25 -4.44 -14.53
CA LEU A 169 -8.65 -3.21 -13.85
C LEU A 169 -7.58 -2.12 -13.97
N TYR A 170 -6.30 -2.45 -13.81
CA TYR A 170 -5.20 -1.47 -13.99
C TYR A 170 -5.07 -1.00 -15.44
N THR A 171 -5.30 -1.88 -16.42
CA THR A 171 -5.26 -1.52 -17.84
C THR A 171 -6.40 -0.55 -18.18
N ALA A 172 -7.58 -0.75 -17.61
CA ALA A 172 -8.75 0.10 -17.80
C ALA A 172 -8.60 1.51 -17.20
N HIS A 173 -7.62 1.75 -16.32
CA HIS A 173 -7.37 3.09 -15.74
C HIS A 173 -7.07 4.16 -16.79
N SER A 174 -6.40 3.80 -17.90
CA SER A 174 -6.00 4.75 -18.95
C SER A 174 -7.18 5.32 -19.74
N VAL A 175 -8.27 4.53 -19.88
CA VAL A 175 -9.52 4.93 -20.52
C VAL A 175 -10.66 4.30 -19.72
N PRO A 176 -11.14 4.98 -18.65
CA PRO A 176 -12.12 4.40 -17.74
C PRO A 176 -13.46 4.16 -18.43
N ASP A 177 -13.73 2.92 -18.80
CA ASP A 177 -15.05 2.44 -19.17
C ASP A 177 -15.75 1.91 -17.91
N THR A 178 -16.68 2.67 -17.38
CA THR A 178 -17.41 2.33 -16.16
C THR A 178 -18.17 1.00 -16.32
N GLY A 179 -18.67 0.69 -17.51
CA GLY A 179 -19.34 -0.58 -17.80
C GLY A 179 -18.38 -1.75 -17.63
N TYR A 180 -17.18 -1.63 -18.21
CA TYR A 180 -16.14 -2.65 -18.09
C TYR A 180 -15.66 -2.80 -16.63
N LEU A 181 -15.44 -1.70 -15.91
CA LEU A 181 -15.05 -1.76 -14.50
C LEU A 181 -16.11 -2.48 -13.65
N ARG A 182 -17.40 -2.23 -13.90
CA ARG A 182 -18.52 -2.93 -13.22
C ARG A 182 -18.45 -4.44 -13.46
N LEU A 183 -18.24 -4.87 -14.72
CA LEU A 183 -18.13 -6.29 -15.06
C LEU A 183 -16.96 -6.95 -14.32
N LYS A 184 -15.80 -6.32 -14.30
CA LYS A 184 -14.60 -6.87 -13.63
C LYS A 184 -14.76 -6.92 -12.11
N VAL A 185 -15.43 -5.94 -11.52
CA VAL A 185 -15.72 -5.97 -10.07
C VAL A 185 -16.76 -7.04 -9.74
N LEU A 186 -17.79 -7.22 -10.56
CA LEU A 186 -18.76 -8.32 -10.38
C LEU A 186 -18.09 -9.70 -10.51
N GLU A 187 -17.19 -9.87 -11.48
CA GLU A 187 -16.39 -11.09 -11.64
C GLU A 187 -15.56 -11.39 -10.38
N LEU A 188 -14.86 -10.38 -9.84
CA LEU A 188 -14.13 -10.51 -8.58
C LEU A 188 -15.03 -10.92 -7.42
N LEU A 189 -16.18 -10.25 -7.26
CA LEU A 189 -17.13 -10.55 -6.19
C LEU A 189 -17.75 -11.94 -6.34
N HIS A 190 -17.98 -12.40 -7.57
CA HIS A 190 -18.43 -13.78 -7.84
C HIS A 190 -17.40 -14.80 -7.35
N ILE A 191 -16.11 -14.59 -7.66
CA ILE A 191 -15.03 -15.46 -7.17
C ILE A 191 -14.97 -15.44 -5.64
N LEU A 192 -15.02 -14.25 -5.03
CA LEU A 192 -15.00 -14.10 -3.57
C LEU A 192 -16.18 -14.83 -2.90
N THR A 193 -17.38 -14.80 -3.51
CA THR A 193 -18.55 -15.53 -2.99
C THR A 193 -18.31 -17.05 -2.96
N ARG A 194 -17.46 -17.58 -3.83
CA ARG A 194 -17.15 -19.01 -3.92
C ARG A 194 -16.01 -19.47 -3.02
N LEU A 195 -15.22 -18.54 -2.49
CA LEU A 195 -14.14 -18.82 -1.53
C LEU A 195 -14.73 -19.20 -0.15
N LYS A 196 -15.27 -20.42 -0.05
CA LYS A 196 -15.94 -20.91 1.18
C LYS A 196 -14.99 -21.47 2.24
N ASN A 197 -13.75 -21.81 1.89
CA ASN A 197 -12.82 -22.48 2.78
C ASN A 197 -11.69 -21.54 3.21
N ARG A 198 -11.55 -21.34 4.54
CA ARG A 198 -10.44 -20.62 5.16
C ARG A 198 -9.07 -21.27 4.95
N GLU A 199 -9.01 -22.51 4.47
CA GLU A 199 -7.76 -23.25 4.22
C GLU A 199 -6.94 -22.62 3.08
N ASP A 200 -7.62 -21.93 2.13
CA ASP A 200 -6.98 -21.18 1.05
C ASP A 200 -6.45 -19.80 1.53
N VAL A 201 -6.83 -19.39 2.73
CA VAL A 201 -6.39 -18.14 3.35
C VAL A 201 -5.11 -18.40 4.12
N GLN A 202 -3.97 -18.01 3.56
CA GLN A 202 -2.69 -18.10 4.27
C GLN A 202 -2.77 -17.32 5.58
N GLN A 203 -2.17 -17.89 6.65
CA GLN A 203 -2.07 -17.20 7.93
C GLN A 203 -1.36 -15.86 7.73
N THR A 204 -2.13 -14.79 7.89
CA THR A 204 -1.61 -13.43 7.85
C THR A 204 -0.73 -13.21 9.08
N GLU A 205 0.51 -12.78 8.89
CA GLU A 205 1.38 -12.39 9.99
C GLU A 205 0.90 -11.04 10.53
N TYR A 206 0.47 -11.03 11.79
CA TYR A 206 0.03 -9.84 12.49
C TYR A 206 1.14 -9.33 13.40
N PHE A 207 1.36 -8.03 13.37
CA PHE A 207 2.31 -7.33 14.23
C PHE A 207 1.53 -6.50 15.25
N ASN A 208 1.97 -6.51 16.50
CA ASN A 208 1.41 -5.59 17.48
C ASN A 208 2.01 -4.18 17.30
N GLN A 209 1.31 -3.16 17.82
CA GLN A 209 1.71 -1.77 17.65
C GLN A 209 3.12 -1.49 18.18
N HIS A 210 3.49 -2.08 19.32
CA HIS A 210 4.83 -1.93 19.89
C HIS A 210 5.92 -2.45 18.93
N GLN A 211 5.73 -3.63 18.31
CA GLN A 211 6.66 -4.16 17.32
C GLN A 211 6.79 -3.23 16.11
N VAL A 212 5.65 -2.69 15.64
CA VAL A 212 5.62 -1.75 14.50
C VAL A 212 6.38 -0.47 14.84
N GLU A 213 6.16 0.10 16.02
CA GLU A 213 6.85 1.31 16.48
C GLU A 213 8.36 1.09 16.62
N CYS A 214 8.78 -0.02 17.25
CA CYS A 214 10.19 -0.39 17.36
C CYS A 214 10.87 -0.54 16.00
N VAL A 215 10.20 -1.19 15.05
CA VAL A 215 10.74 -1.39 13.68
C VAL A 215 10.78 -0.08 12.90
N LYS A 216 9.77 0.79 13.03
CA LYS A 216 9.80 2.15 12.44
C LYS A 216 10.95 2.98 13.01
N GLN A 217 11.21 2.88 14.32
CA GLN A 217 12.36 3.50 14.97
C GLN A 217 13.68 2.95 14.43
N ALA A 218 13.81 1.62 14.29
CA ALA A 218 14.99 0.99 13.70
C ALA A 218 15.25 1.50 12.27
N ALA A 219 14.20 1.59 11.44
CA ALA A 219 14.32 2.13 10.08
C ALA A 219 14.75 3.62 10.08
N ALA A 220 14.25 4.43 11.01
CA ALA A 220 14.66 5.81 11.17
C ALA A 220 16.16 5.93 11.53
N LEU A 221 16.65 5.15 12.48
CA LEU A 221 18.07 5.11 12.85
C LEU A 221 18.96 4.72 11.66
N LEU A 222 18.54 3.74 10.86
CA LEU A 222 19.28 3.28 9.67
C LEU A 222 19.34 4.33 8.55
N THR A 223 18.37 5.24 8.48
CA THR A 223 18.25 6.24 7.41
C THR A 223 18.75 7.62 7.81
N GLN A 224 18.72 7.97 9.08
CA GLN A 224 19.22 9.24 9.61
C GLN A 224 20.73 9.22 9.84
N GLU A 225 21.29 8.09 10.27
CA GLU A 225 22.69 7.94 10.64
C GLU A 225 23.41 6.95 9.71
N LEU A 226 23.54 7.31 8.43
CA LEU A 226 24.05 6.42 7.38
C LEU A 226 25.52 6.01 7.57
N THR A 227 26.31 6.82 8.24
CA THR A 227 27.73 6.56 8.51
C THR A 227 27.96 5.68 9.74
N VAL A 228 26.95 5.58 10.62
CA VAL A 228 27.02 4.74 11.82
C VAL A 228 26.75 3.28 11.42
N ARG A 229 27.68 2.41 11.75
CA ARG A 229 27.51 0.97 11.55
C ARG A 229 26.93 0.36 12.82
N ARG A 230 25.76 -0.27 12.66
CA ARG A 230 25.11 -1.03 13.73
C ARG A 230 25.02 -2.50 13.34
N THR A 231 25.34 -3.37 14.27
CA THR A 231 24.99 -4.79 14.14
C THR A 231 23.48 -4.95 14.39
N ILE A 232 22.93 -6.09 13.99
CA ILE A 232 21.53 -6.41 14.28
C ILE A 232 21.27 -6.45 15.79
N GLU A 233 22.23 -6.95 16.56
CA GLU A 233 22.17 -7.05 18.01
C GLU A 233 22.12 -5.65 18.65
N GLN A 234 22.98 -4.73 18.22
CA GLN A 234 22.97 -3.34 18.68
C GLN A 234 21.67 -2.64 18.31
N LEU A 235 21.24 -2.75 17.05
CA LEU A 235 20.01 -2.12 16.60
C LEU A 235 18.78 -2.68 17.36
N ALA A 236 18.72 -3.98 17.57
CA ALA A 236 17.66 -4.63 18.34
C ALA A 236 17.62 -4.13 19.80
N GLN A 237 18.80 -4.00 20.43
CA GLN A 237 18.91 -3.47 21.78
C GLN A 237 18.44 -2.01 21.86
N GLU A 238 18.84 -1.15 20.89
CA GLU A 238 18.43 0.26 20.86
C GLU A 238 16.90 0.44 20.75
N VAL A 239 16.21 -0.48 20.05
CA VAL A 239 14.75 -0.39 19.86
C VAL A 239 13.94 -1.31 20.76
N GLY A 240 14.56 -2.03 21.69
CA GLY A 240 13.86 -2.86 22.67
C GLY A 240 13.26 -4.17 22.12
N LEU A 241 13.84 -4.73 21.07
CA LEU A 241 13.43 -6.03 20.49
C LEU A 241 14.56 -7.06 20.61
N SER A 242 14.20 -8.36 20.57
CA SER A 242 15.22 -9.39 20.33
C SER A 242 15.70 -9.34 18.88
N PRO A 243 16.94 -9.75 18.56
CA PRO A 243 17.47 -9.80 17.18
C PRO A 243 16.59 -10.61 16.22
N THR A 244 16.02 -11.70 16.69
CA THR A 244 15.10 -12.55 15.91
C THR A 244 13.79 -11.83 15.63
N ALA A 245 13.17 -11.20 16.64
CA ALA A 245 11.95 -10.42 16.48
C ALA A 245 12.17 -9.23 15.54
N LEU A 246 13.29 -8.49 15.69
CA LEU A 246 13.62 -7.40 14.78
C LEU A 246 13.72 -7.88 13.33
N LYS A 247 14.45 -8.97 13.05
CA LYS A 247 14.58 -9.51 11.67
C LYS A 247 13.23 -9.91 11.07
N SER A 248 12.41 -10.65 11.82
CA SER A 248 11.09 -11.11 11.38
C SER A 248 10.15 -9.93 11.13
N CYS A 249 9.96 -9.06 12.14
CA CYS A 249 9.06 -7.92 12.04
C CYS A 249 9.53 -6.93 10.95
N PHE A 250 10.83 -6.68 10.84
CA PHE A 250 11.37 -5.78 9.82
C PHE A 250 11.08 -6.31 8.41
N LYS A 251 11.31 -7.61 8.17
CA LYS A 251 10.99 -8.26 6.90
C LYS A 251 9.49 -8.25 6.63
N GLY A 252 8.66 -8.49 7.62
CA GLY A 252 7.21 -8.44 7.48
C GLY A 252 6.71 -7.04 7.15
N ILE A 253 7.26 -6.00 7.77
CA ILE A 253 6.84 -4.60 7.59
C ILE A 253 7.39 -4.00 6.29
N TYR A 254 8.70 -4.14 6.02
CA TYR A 254 9.37 -3.52 4.86
C TYR A 254 9.54 -4.45 3.67
N GLY A 255 9.28 -5.76 3.80
CA GLY A 255 9.41 -6.74 2.72
C GLY A 255 10.84 -7.19 2.44
N SER A 256 11.83 -6.59 3.08
CA SER A 256 13.25 -6.88 2.88
C SER A 256 13.98 -7.00 4.21
N SER A 257 15.19 -7.57 4.19
CA SER A 257 16.03 -7.61 5.38
C SER A 257 16.51 -6.19 5.75
N VAL A 258 16.86 -6.01 7.03
CA VAL A 258 17.43 -4.74 7.55
C VAL A 258 18.59 -4.24 6.67
N TYR A 259 19.50 -5.15 6.29
CA TYR A 259 20.65 -4.80 5.45
C TYR A 259 20.24 -4.42 4.02
N ALA A 260 19.33 -5.15 3.40
CA ALA A 260 18.85 -4.86 2.04
C ALA A 260 18.12 -3.52 1.99
N TYR A 261 17.27 -3.23 2.97
CA TYR A 261 16.59 -1.94 3.12
C TYR A 261 17.58 -0.77 3.23
N GLN A 262 18.60 -0.90 4.10
CA GLN A 262 19.62 0.15 4.26
C GLN A 262 20.45 0.34 2.99
N LYS A 263 20.84 -0.76 2.30
CA LYS A 263 21.58 -0.73 1.01
C LYS A 263 20.76 0.05 -0.02
N GLU A 264 19.49 -0.29 -0.16
CA GLU A 264 18.59 0.35 -1.13
C GLU A 264 18.43 1.83 -0.84
N TYR A 265 18.15 2.21 0.41
CA TYR A 265 18.00 3.61 0.81
C TYR A 265 19.27 4.44 0.52
N ARG A 266 20.46 3.90 0.84
CA ARG A 266 21.76 4.54 0.54
C ARG A 266 21.92 4.80 -0.95
N LEU A 267 21.56 3.83 -1.80
CA LEU A 267 21.68 3.95 -3.25
C LEU A 267 20.65 4.94 -3.84
N GLN A 268 19.42 4.96 -3.35
CA GLN A 268 18.41 5.95 -3.74
C GLN A 268 18.85 7.37 -3.37
N LEU A 269 19.39 7.57 -2.16
CA LEU A 269 19.94 8.86 -1.76
C LEU A 269 21.14 9.26 -2.62
N ALA A 270 22.01 8.31 -2.98
CA ALA A 270 23.13 8.58 -3.88
C ALA A 270 22.65 9.02 -5.28
N GLN A 271 21.62 8.38 -5.83
CA GLN A 271 21.02 8.80 -7.10
C GLN A 271 20.55 10.25 -7.05
N LYS A 272 19.84 10.61 -5.97
CA LYS A 272 19.40 11.99 -5.75
C LYS A 272 20.57 12.96 -5.68
N LEU A 273 21.59 12.67 -4.87
CA LEU A 273 22.76 13.53 -4.71
C LEU A 273 23.57 13.68 -6.01
N LEU A 274 23.66 12.64 -6.84
CA LEU A 274 24.33 12.69 -8.15
C LEU A 274 23.63 13.65 -9.12
N LEU A 275 22.31 13.75 -9.07
CA LEU A 275 21.53 14.64 -9.93
C LEU A 275 21.42 16.07 -9.39
N GLU A 276 21.40 16.25 -8.07
CA GLU A 276 21.11 17.54 -7.44
C GLU A 276 22.35 18.29 -6.95
N THR A 277 23.52 17.64 -6.89
CA THR A 277 24.73 18.28 -6.32
C THR A 277 25.96 18.09 -7.22
N ASP A 278 26.96 18.94 -7.04
CA ASP A 278 28.27 18.86 -7.71
C ASP A 278 29.32 18.08 -6.89
N CYS A 279 28.91 17.42 -5.81
CA CYS A 279 29.79 16.58 -4.99
C CYS A 279 30.44 15.50 -5.84
N THR A 280 31.73 15.20 -5.62
CA THR A 280 32.42 14.09 -6.27
C THR A 280 31.77 12.76 -5.95
N VAL A 281 31.98 11.75 -6.79
CA VAL A 281 31.48 10.38 -6.54
C VAL A 281 31.99 9.82 -5.21
N ALA A 282 33.25 10.16 -4.85
CA ALA A 282 33.85 9.74 -3.58
C ALA A 282 33.19 10.40 -2.38
N GLU A 283 32.90 11.70 -2.44
CA GLU A 283 32.18 12.42 -1.38
C GLU A 283 30.76 11.88 -1.21
N ILE A 284 30.05 11.59 -2.31
CA ILE A 284 28.71 10.97 -2.25
C ILE A 284 28.79 9.59 -1.62
N ALA A 285 29.77 8.75 -2.02
CA ALA A 285 29.96 7.44 -1.42
C ALA A 285 30.10 7.53 0.11
N HIS A 286 30.93 8.45 0.57
CA HIS A 286 31.12 8.66 2.01
C HIS A 286 29.84 9.15 2.71
N ARG A 287 29.15 10.15 2.13
CA ARG A 287 27.88 10.71 2.69
C ARG A 287 26.79 9.64 2.83
N VAL A 288 26.74 8.69 1.90
CA VAL A 288 25.76 7.59 1.97
C VAL A 288 26.30 6.37 2.73
N GLY A 289 27.42 6.50 3.45
CA GLY A 289 27.93 5.50 4.39
C GLY A 289 28.76 4.39 3.78
N TYR A 290 29.38 4.60 2.60
CA TYR A 290 30.36 3.72 2.03
C TYR A 290 31.79 4.25 2.33
N GLU A 291 32.59 3.46 3.03
CA GLU A 291 34.00 3.81 3.29
C GLU A 291 34.88 3.65 2.02
N ASN A 292 34.50 2.72 1.14
CA ASN A 292 35.24 2.42 -0.09
C ASN A 292 34.42 2.85 -1.32
N PRO A 293 34.87 3.88 -2.07
CA PRO A 293 34.19 4.35 -3.28
C PRO A 293 34.06 3.28 -4.39
N ASN A 294 34.98 2.31 -4.45
CA ASN A 294 34.88 1.24 -5.44
C ASN A 294 33.75 0.25 -5.10
N LYS A 295 33.58 -0.08 -3.80
CA LYS A 295 32.44 -0.88 -3.34
C LYS A 295 31.11 -0.15 -3.58
N PHE A 296 31.09 1.16 -3.37
CA PHE A 296 29.93 2.00 -3.70
C PHE A 296 29.62 1.93 -5.19
N SER A 297 30.61 2.18 -6.06
CA SER A 297 30.42 2.19 -7.52
C SER A 297 29.92 0.85 -8.05
N SER A 298 30.44 -0.25 -7.51
CA SER A 298 29.95 -1.60 -7.85
C SER A 298 28.51 -1.84 -7.43
N ALA A 299 28.17 -1.49 -6.17
CA ALA A 299 26.80 -1.62 -5.66
C ALA A 299 25.80 -0.71 -6.40
N PHE A 300 26.23 0.50 -6.75
CA PHE A 300 25.42 1.44 -7.51
C PHE A 300 25.15 0.93 -8.93
N ARG A 301 26.18 0.42 -9.62
CA ARG A 301 26.04 -0.16 -10.96
C ARG A 301 25.12 -1.40 -10.96
N GLU A 302 25.24 -2.23 -9.95
CA GLU A 302 24.33 -3.39 -9.77
C GLU A 302 22.86 -2.95 -9.67
N ALA A 303 22.58 -1.87 -8.93
CA ALA A 303 21.22 -1.39 -8.69
C ALA A 303 20.67 -0.51 -9.82
N ALA A 304 21.49 0.37 -10.40
CA ALA A 304 21.07 1.37 -11.39
C ALA A 304 21.36 0.96 -12.86
N GLY A 305 22.05 -0.18 -13.08
CA GLY A 305 22.45 -0.64 -14.41
C GLY A 305 23.61 0.14 -15.05
N MET A 306 24.06 1.24 -14.42
CA MET A 306 25.11 2.12 -14.92
C MET A 306 25.97 2.67 -13.77
N THR A 307 27.15 3.18 -14.10
CA THR A 307 28.07 3.77 -13.11
C THR A 307 27.52 5.10 -12.55
N PRO A 308 27.95 5.53 -11.33
CA PRO A 308 27.58 6.84 -10.77
C PRO A 308 27.93 8.01 -11.69
N THR A 309 29.06 7.92 -12.41
CA THR A 309 29.52 8.96 -13.34
C THR A 309 28.61 9.06 -14.58
N GLU A 310 28.16 7.92 -15.12
CA GLU A 310 27.19 7.88 -16.21
C GLU A 310 25.82 8.39 -15.76
N TYR A 311 25.38 8.00 -14.58
CA TYR A 311 24.11 8.44 -14.00
C TYR A 311 24.06 9.97 -13.81
N ARG A 312 25.16 10.59 -13.37
CA ARG A 312 25.27 12.05 -13.25
C ARG A 312 25.04 12.79 -14.55
N LYS A 313 25.44 12.21 -15.70
CA LYS A 313 25.23 12.84 -17.03
C LYS A 313 23.75 12.93 -17.42
N MET A 314 22.86 12.20 -16.72
CA MET A 314 21.42 12.28 -16.90
C MET A 314 20.78 13.48 -16.19
N ARG A 315 21.58 14.33 -15.52
CA ARG A 315 21.10 15.56 -14.89
C ARG A 315 20.42 16.42 -15.96
N PRO A 316 19.16 16.86 -15.73
CA PRO A 316 18.52 17.82 -16.65
C PRO A 316 19.41 19.05 -16.79
N ILE A 317 19.68 19.45 -18.03
CA ILE A 317 20.35 20.73 -18.30
C ILE A 317 19.30 21.79 -17.92
N GLY A 318 19.56 22.52 -16.84
CA GLY A 318 18.71 23.59 -16.34
C GLY A 318 18.69 24.81 -17.23
#